data_9947d1dda71d4ec7efd569aa5f776f48
#
_entry.id   9947d1dda71d4ec7efd569aa5f776f48
#
_cell.length_a   1.000
_cell.length_b   1.000
_cell.length_c   1.000
_cell.angle_alpha   90.00
_cell.angle_beta   90.00
_cell.angle_gamma   90.00
#
_symmetry.space_group_name_H-M   'P 1'
#
loop_
_entity.id
_entity.type
_entity.pdbx_description
1 polymer ?
#
loop_
_entity_poly.entity_id
_entity_poly.type
_entity_poly.pdbx_seq_one_letter_code
_entity_poly.pdbx_strand_id
1 'polypeptide(L)'
;MESIEDETAAFAALVVQHLSARGENEVEYDEDAFALNSGDLVLNLHNIFRETRGLDAEERDARIARHLDAMQDACDPEQDWASARSALRPVLRPNSFGMDVPELDMRPVARPAFPFVDEMVAIDMPDARSIVSYATLERWGITADEVFTAARENLEAMVGFTGIKEPGILQFVDDGDGYCASWPLIPGWLAGSGDSAQPAVAFMPDVDTLIIAPSGAELEDVFEVVEEQYRDAVRPISPQGYTVDGEGAVIPLDHSPAHRHLPAVQRARCGLAVTEYDAQAQLLNEIVERDFEFTPYDIEPAYVASVMYGHGDNGPYTMTVWGEGVDYLLPEADYVAFCRNDENGELERLFEVPFPAVADLAGLTPIPDLLPRRYEIREWPDAGTLAQLRAAAVSP
;
A
#
# COMPACT_ATOMS: atom_id res chain seq x y z
N MET A 1 13.39 5.60 31.99
CA MET A 1 12.36 5.53 30.96
C MET A 1 13.09 4.88 29.78
N GLU A 2 12.91 3.57 29.63
CA GLU A 2 13.45 2.85 28.50
C GLU A 2 12.86 3.46 27.22
N SER A 3 13.64 3.57 26.16
CA SER A 3 13.13 4.03 24.88
C SER A 3 12.23 2.95 24.26
N ILE A 4 11.32 3.34 23.37
CA ILE A 4 10.47 2.35 22.64
C ILE A 4 11.38 1.38 21.87
N GLU A 5 12.49 1.85 21.33
CA GLU A 5 13.50 1.04 20.64
C GLU A 5 14.12 -0.03 21.57
N ASP A 6 14.39 0.28 22.84
CA ASP A 6 14.88 -0.70 23.82
C ASP A 6 13.81 -1.77 24.12
N GLU A 7 12.51 -1.40 24.18
CA GLU A 7 11.41 -2.33 24.41
C GLU A 7 11.20 -3.29 23.21
N THR A 8 11.25 -2.77 21.97
CA THR A 8 11.07 -3.57 20.74
C THR A 8 12.22 -4.55 20.53
N ALA A 9 13.48 -4.10 20.72
CA ALA A 9 14.65 -4.97 20.62
C ALA A 9 14.64 -6.08 21.68
N ALA A 10 14.25 -5.76 22.92
CA ALA A 10 14.12 -6.76 23.99
C ALA A 10 13.02 -7.80 23.68
N PHE A 11 11.91 -7.35 23.10
CA PHE A 11 10.84 -8.23 22.66
C PHE A 11 11.26 -9.14 21.50
N ALA A 12 11.92 -8.58 20.47
CA ALA A 12 12.48 -9.36 19.38
C ALA A 12 13.43 -10.46 19.88
N ALA A 13 14.33 -10.13 20.82
CA ALA A 13 15.23 -11.10 21.44
C ALA A 13 14.48 -12.22 22.18
N LEU A 14 13.35 -11.92 22.84
CA LEU A 14 12.49 -12.92 23.47
C LEU A 14 11.87 -13.87 22.44
N VAL A 15 11.35 -13.33 21.33
CA VAL A 15 10.76 -14.16 20.26
C VAL A 15 11.83 -15.05 19.60
N VAL A 16 13.05 -14.52 19.38
CA VAL A 16 14.20 -15.32 18.89
C VAL A 16 14.51 -16.49 19.82
N GLN A 17 14.41 -16.32 21.14
CA GLN A 17 14.60 -17.42 22.09
C GLN A 17 13.53 -18.52 21.89
N HIS A 18 12.28 -18.13 21.68
CA HIS A 18 11.21 -19.08 21.38
C HIS A 18 11.41 -19.83 20.07
N LEU A 19 11.87 -19.13 19.01
CA LEU A 19 12.20 -19.75 17.71
C LEU A 19 13.39 -20.71 17.83
N SER A 20 14.44 -20.30 18.52
CA SER A 20 15.62 -21.16 18.76
C SER A 20 15.26 -22.44 19.53
N ALA A 21 14.35 -22.35 20.50
CA ALA A 21 13.84 -23.52 21.23
C ALA A 21 13.06 -24.50 20.33
N ARG A 22 12.56 -24.05 19.16
CA ARG A 22 11.90 -24.85 18.13
C ARG A 22 12.86 -25.37 17.05
N GLY A 23 14.13 -24.99 17.13
CA GLY A 23 15.16 -25.43 16.19
C GLY A 23 15.50 -24.42 15.09
N GLU A 24 14.82 -23.28 15.05
CA GLU A 24 15.15 -22.17 14.15
C GLU A 24 16.33 -21.39 14.72
N ASN A 25 17.51 -21.55 14.10
CA ASN A 25 18.75 -20.96 14.63
C ASN A 25 19.35 -19.86 13.75
N GLU A 26 18.82 -19.68 12.53
CA GLU A 26 19.25 -18.65 11.59
C GLU A 26 18.16 -17.58 11.51
N VAL A 27 18.03 -16.79 12.59
CA VAL A 27 17.03 -15.73 12.71
C VAL A 27 17.74 -14.38 12.79
N GLU A 28 17.45 -13.49 11.86
CA GLU A 28 17.96 -12.12 11.81
C GLU A 28 16.86 -11.12 12.19
N TYR A 29 17.19 -10.17 13.05
CA TYR A 29 16.28 -9.10 13.47
C TYR A 29 16.45 -7.88 12.58
N ASP A 30 15.38 -7.50 11.90
CA ASP A 30 15.25 -6.24 11.18
C ASP A 30 14.61 -5.20 12.12
N GLU A 31 15.42 -4.24 12.56
CA GLU A 31 15.01 -3.21 13.51
C GLU A 31 14.04 -2.19 12.84
N ASP A 32 14.28 -1.84 11.57
CA ASP A 32 13.48 -0.86 10.84
C ASP A 32 12.08 -1.41 10.52
N ALA A 33 12.00 -2.68 10.14
CA ALA A 33 10.73 -3.36 9.87
C ALA A 33 10.06 -3.93 11.13
N PHE A 34 10.75 -3.95 12.29
CA PHE A 34 10.34 -4.68 13.49
C PHE A 34 9.88 -6.09 13.18
N ALA A 35 10.73 -6.83 12.48
CA ALA A 35 10.47 -8.17 11.99
C ALA A 35 11.64 -9.12 12.27
N LEU A 36 11.37 -10.43 12.24
CA LEU A 36 12.40 -11.47 12.28
C LEU A 36 12.40 -12.21 10.93
N ASN A 37 13.55 -12.33 10.33
CA ASN A 37 13.78 -13.07 9.09
C ASN A 37 14.42 -14.43 9.42
N SER A 38 13.83 -15.53 8.94
CA SER A 38 14.37 -16.89 9.09
C SER A 38 14.15 -17.67 7.79
N GLY A 39 15.18 -17.77 6.94
CA GLY A 39 15.04 -18.31 5.60
C GLY A 39 14.01 -17.50 4.79
N ASP A 40 12.98 -18.19 4.28
CA ASP A 40 11.90 -17.56 3.51
C ASP A 40 10.76 -16.99 4.38
N LEU A 41 10.87 -17.13 5.71
CA LEU A 41 9.84 -16.67 6.65
C LEU A 41 10.18 -15.28 7.18
N VAL A 42 9.26 -14.32 6.97
CA VAL A 42 9.27 -13.00 7.60
C VAL A 42 8.20 -12.95 8.69
N LEU A 43 8.62 -12.86 9.94
CA LEU A 43 7.74 -12.77 11.09
C LEU A 43 7.64 -11.31 11.55
N ASN A 44 6.55 -10.64 11.21
CA ASN A 44 6.27 -9.28 11.68
C ASN A 44 5.85 -9.30 13.16
N LEU A 45 6.55 -8.54 14.00
CA LEU A 45 6.39 -8.58 15.45
C LEU A 45 5.33 -7.61 16.01
N HIS A 46 4.84 -6.68 15.22
CA HIS A 46 3.97 -5.61 15.72
C HIS A 46 2.70 -6.11 16.41
N ASN A 47 2.01 -7.09 15.81
CA ASN A 47 0.76 -7.61 16.37
C ASN A 47 1.00 -8.31 17.70
N ILE A 48 1.92 -9.25 17.71
CA ILE A 48 2.20 -10.04 18.92
C ILE A 48 2.80 -9.16 20.03
N PHE A 49 3.59 -8.13 19.67
CA PHE A 49 4.08 -7.15 20.64
C PHE A 49 2.93 -6.37 21.29
N ARG A 50 1.99 -5.85 20.48
CA ARG A 50 0.82 -5.12 20.96
C ARG A 50 -0.06 -5.99 21.86
N GLU A 51 -0.32 -7.22 21.48
CA GLU A 51 -1.15 -8.19 22.21
C GLU A 51 -0.53 -8.66 23.53
N THR A 52 0.79 -8.65 23.61
CA THR A 52 1.52 -9.06 24.81
C THR A 52 1.87 -7.91 25.74
N ARG A 53 1.61 -6.68 25.31
CA ARG A 53 1.90 -5.49 26.10
C ARG A 53 1.00 -5.43 27.33
N GLY A 54 1.62 -5.41 28.53
CA GLY A 54 0.89 -5.39 29.80
C GLY A 54 0.56 -6.78 30.38
N LEU A 55 0.88 -7.87 29.67
CA LEU A 55 0.80 -9.21 30.23
C LEU A 55 1.99 -9.48 31.17
N ASP A 56 1.80 -10.37 32.13
CA ASP A 56 2.93 -10.87 32.92
C ASP A 56 3.83 -11.78 32.05
N ALA A 57 5.00 -12.17 32.61
CA ALA A 57 5.99 -12.91 31.83
C ALA A 57 5.48 -14.28 31.37
N GLU A 58 4.72 -15.00 32.22
CA GLU A 58 4.21 -16.33 31.91
C GLU A 58 3.09 -16.26 30.84
N GLU A 59 2.19 -15.30 30.96
CA GLU A 59 1.13 -15.05 29.97
C GLU A 59 1.70 -14.62 28.63
N ARG A 60 2.74 -13.75 28.65
CA ARG A 60 3.44 -13.30 27.43
C ARG A 60 4.13 -14.46 26.72
N ASP A 61 4.89 -15.27 27.45
CA ASP A 61 5.58 -16.43 26.87
C ASP A 61 4.59 -17.42 26.28
N ALA A 62 3.48 -17.68 26.98
CA ALA A 62 2.41 -18.53 26.48
C ALA A 62 1.73 -17.97 25.22
N ARG A 63 1.54 -16.64 25.13
CA ARG A 63 0.95 -15.99 23.96
C ARG A 63 1.89 -16.04 22.75
N ILE A 64 3.19 -15.76 22.96
CA ILE A 64 4.22 -15.88 21.92
C ILE A 64 4.28 -17.34 21.41
N ALA A 65 4.29 -18.32 22.30
CA ALA A 65 4.32 -19.73 21.93
C ALA A 65 3.14 -20.09 21.02
N ARG A 66 1.89 -19.74 21.41
CA ARG A 66 0.70 -19.97 20.60
C ARG A 66 0.76 -19.28 19.24
N HIS A 67 1.25 -18.04 19.19
CA HIS A 67 1.40 -17.30 17.93
C HIS A 67 2.36 -17.99 16.97
N LEU A 68 3.50 -18.45 17.45
CA LEU A 68 4.48 -19.17 16.65
C LEU A 68 3.95 -20.54 16.19
N ASP A 69 3.23 -21.27 17.06
CA ASP A 69 2.59 -22.54 16.70
C ASP A 69 1.52 -22.32 15.61
N ALA A 70 0.69 -21.26 15.74
CA ALA A 70 -0.33 -20.91 14.74
C ALA A 70 0.29 -20.49 13.42
N MET A 71 1.43 -19.79 13.42
CA MET A 71 2.13 -19.44 12.18
C MET A 71 2.72 -20.69 11.50
N GLN A 72 3.21 -21.63 12.25
CA GLN A 72 3.68 -22.91 11.71
C GLN A 72 2.52 -23.70 11.08
N ASP A 73 1.35 -23.72 11.74
CA ASP A 73 0.12 -24.30 11.19
C ASP A 73 -0.40 -23.56 9.96
N ALA A 74 -0.20 -22.21 9.88
CA ALA A 74 -0.56 -21.41 8.74
C ALA A 74 0.27 -21.71 7.49
N CYS A 75 1.52 -22.09 7.71
CA CYS A 75 2.42 -22.57 6.67
C CYS A 75 2.24 -24.07 6.38
N ASP A 76 1.21 -24.73 7.01
CA ASP A 76 0.96 -26.15 6.82
C ASP A 76 0.62 -26.44 5.34
N PRO A 77 1.46 -27.19 4.63
CA PRO A 77 1.21 -27.57 3.25
C PRO A 77 -0.05 -28.46 3.11
N GLU A 78 -0.60 -29.01 4.18
CA GLU A 78 -1.81 -29.84 4.18
C GLU A 78 -3.11 -29.02 4.25
N GLN A 79 -3.04 -27.70 4.52
CA GLN A 79 -4.23 -26.86 4.54
C GLN A 79 -4.85 -26.77 3.14
N ASP A 80 -6.03 -27.35 2.96
CA ASP A 80 -6.75 -27.34 1.70
C ASP A 80 -7.75 -26.16 1.61
N TRP A 81 -8.26 -25.94 0.41
CA TRP A 81 -9.26 -24.90 0.13
C TRP A 81 -10.51 -25.02 1.01
N ALA A 82 -11.00 -26.24 1.24
CA ALA A 82 -12.25 -26.44 1.96
C ALA A 82 -12.14 -26.01 3.43
N SER A 83 -10.98 -26.21 4.05
CA SER A 83 -10.70 -25.82 5.44
C SER A 83 -10.39 -24.31 5.55
N ALA A 84 -9.66 -23.73 4.58
CA ALA A 84 -9.26 -22.32 4.61
C ALA A 84 -10.40 -21.37 4.27
N ARG A 85 -11.33 -21.76 3.38
CA ARG A 85 -12.32 -20.86 2.76
C ARG A 85 -13.10 -20.00 3.76
N SER A 86 -13.54 -20.55 4.90
CA SER A 86 -14.31 -19.81 5.89
C SER A 86 -13.48 -18.79 6.70
N ALA A 87 -12.16 -18.98 6.72
CA ALA A 87 -11.21 -18.12 7.41
C ALA A 87 -10.67 -16.97 6.53
N LEU A 88 -11.04 -16.90 5.25
CA LEU A 88 -10.55 -15.85 4.35
C LEU A 88 -11.17 -14.50 4.68
N ARG A 89 -10.33 -13.47 4.71
CA ARG A 89 -10.73 -12.07 4.90
C ARG A 89 -10.04 -11.16 3.88
N PRO A 90 -10.73 -10.21 3.26
CA PRO A 90 -10.08 -9.23 2.42
C PRO A 90 -9.34 -8.23 3.30
N VAL A 91 -8.15 -7.84 2.88
CA VAL A 91 -7.32 -6.83 3.56
C VAL A 91 -6.81 -5.82 2.54
N LEU A 92 -6.68 -4.57 2.96
CA LEU A 92 -6.08 -3.52 2.15
C LEU A 92 -4.60 -3.37 2.50
N ARG A 93 -3.77 -3.20 1.48
CA ARG A 93 -2.33 -2.97 1.61
C ARG A 93 -1.86 -1.97 0.56
N PRO A 94 -0.77 -1.21 0.83
CA PRO A 94 -0.13 -0.41 -0.21
C PRO A 94 0.40 -1.29 -1.35
N ASN A 95 0.52 -0.72 -2.56
CA ASN A 95 1.03 -1.45 -3.73
C ASN A 95 2.46 -1.98 -3.54
N SER A 96 3.25 -1.32 -2.68
CA SER A 96 4.61 -1.73 -2.36
C SER A 96 4.70 -2.98 -1.47
N PHE A 97 3.58 -3.38 -0.83
CA PHE A 97 3.57 -4.55 0.07
C PHE A 97 3.84 -5.86 -0.68
N GLY A 98 4.85 -6.61 -0.21
CA GLY A 98 5.25 -7.90 -0.80
C GLY A 98 6.07 -7.80 -2.08
N MET A 99 6.51 -6.60 -2.48
CA MET A 99 7.46 -6.43 -3.59
C MET A 99 8.86 -6.95 -3.25
N ASP A 100 9.20 -6.96 -1.97
CA ASP A 100 10.45 -7.47 -1.40
C ASP A 100 10.56 -9.01 -1.47
N VAL A 101 9.45 -9.71 -1.71
CA VAL A 101 9.44 -11.17 -1.89
C VAL A 101 10.01 -11.52 -3.27
N PRO A 102 11.18 -12.20 -3.33
CA PRO A 102 11.88 -12.45 -4.60
C PRO A 102 11.11 -13.42 -5.50
N GLU A 103 10.57 -14.50 -4.92
CA GLU A 103 9.85 -15.55 -5.63
C GLU A 103 8.44 -15.08 -6.00
N LEU A 104 8.16 -14.96 -7.30
CA LEU A 104 6.88 -14.45 -7.80
C LEU A 104 5.67 -15.24 -7.33
N ASP A 105 5.79 -16.54 -7.19
CA ASP A 105 4.73 -17.44 -6.73
C ASP A 105 4.47 -17.32 -5.21
N MET A 106 5.47 -16.87 -4.44
CA MET A 106 5.34 -16.59 -3.01
C MET A 106 4.74 -15.21 -2.72
N ARG A 107 4.66 -14.34 -3.72
CA ARG A 107 4.06 -13.01 -3.56
C ARG A 107 2.59 -13.09 -3.20
N PRO A 108 2.10 -12.11 -2.43
CA PRO A 108 0.67 -11.96 -2.15
C PRO A 108 -0.19 -11.95 -3.42
N VAL A 109 -1.31 -12.65 -3.37
CA VAL A 109 -2.36 -12.47 -4.38
C VAL A 109 -2.99 -11.12 -4.17
N ALA A 110 -2.85 -10.24 -5.14
CA ALA A 110 -3.28 -8.86 -5.07
C ALA A 110 -4.12 -8.46 -6.28
N ARG A 111 -5.01 -7.50 -6.10
CA ARG A 111 -5.68 -6.78 -7.17
C ARG A 111 -5.90 -5.32 -6.78
N PRO A 112 -5.89 -4.37 -7.73
CA PRO A 112 -6.14 -2.97 -7.43
C PRO A 112 -7.51 -2.77 -6.77
N ALA A 113 -7.52 -2.14 -5.58
CA ALA A 113 -8.73 -1.67 -4.92
C ALA A 113 -8.94 -0.18 -5.16
N PHE A 114 -7.89 0.61 -4.89
CA PHE A 114 -7.84 2.06 -5.09
C PHE A 114 -6.47 2.46 -5.64
N PRO A 115 -6.28 3.70 -6.11
CA PRO A 115 -4.95 4.19 -6.47
C PRO A 115 -3.96 3.97 -5.32
N PHE A 116 -2.83 3.33 -5.61
CA PHE A 116 -1.77 2.94 -4.67
C PHE A 116 -2.16 1.93 -3.57
N VAL A 117 -3.36 1.36 -3.62
CA VAL A 117 -3.85 0.41 -2.61
C VAL A 117 -4.41 -0.83 -3.28
N ASP A 118 -3.89 -1.98 -2.89
CA ASP A 118 -4.36 -3.28 -3.34
C ASP A 118 -5.27 -3.95 -2.31
N GLU A 119 -6.24 -4.70 -2.81
CA GLU A 119 -6.94 -5.72 -2.06
C GLU A 119 -6.15 -7.01 -2.13
N MET A 120 -5.85 -7.57 -0.96
CA MET A 120 -5.26 -8.88 -0.77
C MET A 120 -6.18 -9.74 0.07
N VAL A 121 -5.83 -11.01 0.25
CA VAL A 121 -6.62 -11.93 1.08
C VAL A 121 -5.76 -12.52 2.18
N ALA A 122 -6.22 -12.39 3.41
CA ALA A 122 -5.64 -13.03 4.59
C ALA A 122 -6.40 -14.30 4.95
N ILE A 123 -5.69 -15.30 5.43
CA ILE A 123 -6.24 -16.43 6.18
C ILE A 123 -6.24 -16.02 7.66
N ASP A 124 -7.41 -15.87 8.22
CA ASP A 124 -7.61 -15.47 9.62
C ASP A 124 -7.67 -16.70 10.51
N MET A 125 -6.71 -16.84 11.38
CA MET A 125 -6.63 -17.94 12.34
C MET A 125 -6.65 -17.38 13.77
N PRO A 126 -7.02 -18.17 14.77
CA PRO A 126 -7.20 -17.66 16.14
C PRO A 126 -6.00 -16.90 16.71
N ASP A 127 -4.80 -17.29 16.31
CA ASP A 127 -3.55 -16.77 16.89
C ASP A 127 -2.55 -16.23 15.85
N ALA A 128 -2.89 -16.27 14.54
CA ALA A 128 -2.02 -15.79 13.47
C ALA A 128 -2.82 -15.37 12.23
N ARG A 129 -2.20 -14.61 11.34
CA ARG A 129 -2.69 -14.26 10.00
C ARG A 129 -1.61 -14.50 8.98
N SER A 130 -1.95 -15.14 7.89
CA SER A 130 -1.08 -15.24 6.72
C SER A 130 -1.76 -14.64 5.50
N ILE A 131 -0.97 -14.09 4.57
CA ILE A 131 -1.50 -13.59 3.31
C ILE A 131 -1.43 -14.72 2.28
N VAL A 132 -2.52 -14.89 1.53
CA VAL A 132 -2.60 -15.88 0.46
C VAL A 132 -1.64 -15.50 -0.66
N SER A 133 -0.73 -16.41 -1.02
CA SER A 133 0.21 -16.24 -2.14
C SER A 133 -0.29 -16.95 -3.41
N TYR A 134 0.36 -16.66 -4.56
CA TYR A 134 0.08 -17.37 -5.81
C TYR A 134 0.40 -18.86 -5.70
N ALA A 135 1.47 -19.26 -4.99
CA ALA A 135 1.76 -20.67 -4.70
C ALA A 135 0.64 -21.36 -3.91
N THR A 136 -0.01 -20.63 -3.01
CA THR A 136 -1.17 -21.12 -2.27
C THR A 136 -2.37 -21.38 -3.20
N LEU A 137 -2.63 -20.48 -4.17
CA LEU A 137 -3.69 -20.70 -5.17
C LEU A 137 -3.42 -21.94 -6.02
N GLU A 138 -2.18 -22.10 -6.48
CA GLU A 138 -1.78 -23.25 -7.28
C GLU A 138 -1.98 -24.57 -6.48
N ARG A 139 -1.53 -24.59 -5.24
CA ARG A 139 -1.71 -25.73 -4.33
C ARG A 139 -3.19 -26.07 -4.08
N TRP A 140 -4.06 -25.06 -3.95
CA TRP A 140 -5.49 -25.26 -3.76
C TRP A 140 -6.22 -25.59 -5.07
N GLY A 141 -5.62 -25.32 -6.22
CA GLY A 141 -6.22 -25.55 -7.54
C GLY A 141 -7.39 -24.63 -7.85
N ILE A 142 -7.33 -23.37 -7.36
CA ILE A 142 -8.40 -22.36 -7.51
C ILE A 142 -7.85 -21.07 -8.13
N THR A 143 -8.74 -20.23 -8.56
CA THR A 143 -8.41 -18.92 -9.14
C THR A 143 -8.37 -17.81 -8.08
N ALA A 144 -7.69 -16.71 -8.41
CA ALA A 144 -7.68 -15.51 -7.57
C ALA A 144 -9.10 -14.95 -7.36
N ASP A 145 -9.97 -14.96 -8.40
CA ASP A 145 -11.34 -14.47 -8.29
C ASP A 145 -12.17 -15.27 -7.28
N GLU A 146 -11.98 -16.59 -7.20
CA GLU A 146 -12.67 -17.43 -6.22
C GLU A 146 -12.24 -17.08 -4.78
N VAL A 147 -10.95 -16.81 -4.56
CA VAL A 147 -10.41 -16.40 -3.25
C VAL A 147 -10.96 -15.03 -2.84
N PHE A 148 -10.89 -14.02 -3.71
CA PHE A 148 -11.44 -12.70 -3.43
C PHE A 148 -12.94 -12.72 -3.18
N THR A 149 -13.68 -13.50 -3.95
CA THR A 149 -15.13 -13.66 -3.76
C THR A 149 -15.45 -14.25 -2.40
N ALA A 150 -14.80 -15.35 -2.04
CA ALA A 150 -15.00 -16.00 -0.73
C ALA A 150 -14.63 -15.07 0.44
N ALA A 151 -13.52 -14.34 0.32
CA ALA A 151 -13.10 -13.40 1.36
C ALA A 151 -14.11 -12.27 1.56
N ARG A 152 -14.66 -11.69 0.49
CA ARG A 152 -15.69 -10.64 0.55
C ARG A 152 -17.01 -11.17 1.10
N GLU A 153 -17.47 -12.36 0.67
CA GLU A 153 -18.64 -13.02 1.23
C GLU A 153 -18.52 -13.23 2.76
N ASN A 154 -17.35 -13.66 3.22
CA ASN A 154 -17.10 -13.86 4.64
C ASN A 154 -17.12 -12.52 5.41
N LEU A 155 -16.50 -11.47 4.87
CA LEU A 155 -16.51 -10.15 5.48
C LEU A 155 -17.94 -9.58 5.57
N GLU A 156 -18.72 -9.68 4.49
CA GLU A 156 -20.12 -9.24 4.46
C GLU A 156 -20.96 -9.99 5.50
N ALA A 157 -20.80 -11.31 5.61
CA ALA A 157 -21.49 -12.13 6.61
C ALA A 157 -21.09 -11.76 8.05
N MET A 158 -19.82 -11.43 8.28
CA MET A 158 -19.29 -11.05 9.59
C MET A 158 -19.81 -9.66 10.00
N VAL A 159 -19.78 -8.68 9.12
CA VAL A 159 -20.21 -7.30 9.39
C VAL A 159 -21.73 -7.24 9.61
N GLY A 160 -22.52 -7.94 8.80
CA GLY A 160 -23.96 -8.17 9.03
C GLY A 160 -24.85 -6.92 8.95
N PHE A 161 -24.31 -5.75 8.54
CA PHE A 161 -25.07 -4.52 8.35
C PHE A 161 -24.64 -3.73 7.10
N THR A 162 -25.54 -2.95 6.55
CA THR A 162 -25.34 -2.18 5.33
C THR A 162 -25.16 -0.70 5.64
N GLY A 163 -23.94 -0.31 6.03
CA GLY A 163 -23.58 1.07 6.28
C GLY A 163 -23.98 1.61 7.65
N ILE A 164 -23.51 2.81 7.93
CA ILE A 164 -23.62 3.51 9.20
C ILE A 164 -24.54 4.72 9.01
N LYS A 165 -25.57 4.80 9.83
CA LYS A 165 -26.60 5.87 9.80
C LYS A 165 -26.44 6.90 10.90
N GLU A 166 -25.47 6.72 11.77
CA GLU A 166 -25.22 7.63 12.87
C GLU A 166 -24.64 8.95 12.34
N PRO A 167 -25.11 10.11 12.81
CA PRO A 167 -24.58 11.41 12.40
C PRO A 167 -23.22 11.69 13.06
N GLY A 168 -22.38 12.44 12.38
CA GLY A 168 -21.09 12.90 12.89
C GLY A 168 -19.91 12.12 12.35
N ILE A 169 -18.74 12.39 12.92
CA ILE A 169 -17.48 11.71 12.60
C ILE A 169 -17.34 10.52 13.55
N LEU A 170 -17.17 9.34 13.01
CA LEU A 170 -17.04 8.10 13.76
C LEU A 170 -15.69 7.48 13.45
N GLN A 171 -14.98 7.03 14.46
CA GLN A 171 -13.75 6.27 14.32
C GLN A 171 -13.93 4.87 14.89
N PHE A 172 -13.60 3.89 14.09
CA PHE A 172 -13.53 2.47 14.46
C PHE A 172 -12.06 2.08 14.56
N VAL A 173 -11.71 1.45 15.66
CA VAL A 173 -10.38 0.88 15.88
C VAL A 173 -10.56 -0.62 16.07
N ASP A 174 -9.86 -1.38 15.24
CA ASP A 174 -9.93 -2.83 15.23
C ASP A 174 -8.95 -3.41 16.25
N ASP A 175 -9.46 -4.23 17.16
CA ASP A 175 -8.63 -4.97 18.12
C ASP A 175 -8.01 -6.24 17.50
N GLY A 176 -8.24 -6.47 16.22
CA GLY A 176 -7.59 -7.53 15.47
C GLY A 176 -8.52 -8.51 14.76
N ASP A 177 -9.84 -8.42 14.87
CA ASP A 177 -10.80 -9.37 14.30
C ASP A 177 -11.94 -8.72 13.49
N GLY A 178 -12.09 -7.40 13.56
CA GLY A 178 -13.19 -6.66 12.94
C GLY A 178 -12.97 -6.32 11.46
N TYR A 179 -11.72 -6.24 11.00
CA TYR A 179 -11.35 -5.88 9.63
C TYR A 179 -12.00 -4.57 9.15
N CYS A 180 -12.18 -3.60 10.04
CA CYS A 180 -12.96 -2.40 9.77
C CYS A 180 -12.42 -1.58 8.58
N ALA A 181 -11.11 -1.50 8.39
CA ALA A 181 -10.49 -0.84 7.24
C ALA A 181 -10.91 -1.46 5.88
N SER A 182 -11.38 -2.71 5.87
CA SER A 182 -11.84 -3.41 4.66
C SER A 182 -13.36 -3.30 4.42
N TRP A 183 -14.15 -2.74 5.35
CA TRP A 183 -15.61 -2.63 5.16
C TRP A 183 -16.02 -1.86 3.89
N PRO A 184 -15.30 -0.82 3.43
CA PRO A 184 -15.60 -0.17 2.16
C PRO A 184 -15.52 -1.07 0.93
N LEU A 185 -14.88 -2.25 1.02
CA LEU A 185 -14.85 -3.26 -0.06
C LEU A 185 -16.18 -4.04 -0.20
N ILE A 186 -17.05 -4.00 0.80
CA ILE A 186 -18.37 -4.65 0.75
C ILE A 186 -19.27 -3.85 -0.20
N PRO A 187 -19.84 -4.49 -1.24
CA PRO A 187 -20.68 -3.80 -2.21
C PRO A 187 -21.84 -3.05 -1.53
N GLY A 188 -21.95 -1.75 -1.83
CA GLY A 188 -23.02 -0.91 -1.30
C GLY A 188 -22.91 -0.52 0.17
N TRP A 189 -21.89 -0.98 0.92
CA TRP A 189 -21.73 -0.65 2.34
C TRP A 189 -21.52 0.86 2.55
N LEU A 190 -20.57 1.46 1.83
CA LEU A 190 -20.31 2.90 1.93
C LEU A 190 -21.48 3.72 1.35
N ALA A 191 -22.11 3.25 0.27
CA ALA A 191 -23.33 3.85 -0.28
C ALA A 191 -24.52 3.79 0.71
N GLY A 192 -24.55 2.75 1.53
CA GLY A 192 -25.51 2.61 2.65
C GLY A 192 -25.20 3.50 3.85
N SER A 193 -24.02 4.09 3.94
CA SER A 193 -23.60 4.96 5.03
C SER A 193 -23.97 6.43 4.76
N GLY A 194 -24.20 7.20 5.83
CA GLY A 194 -24.67 8.59 5.71
C GLY A 194 -26.13 8.69 5.25
N ASP A 195 -26.49 9.80 4.64
CA ASP A 195 -27.81 10.03 4.04
C ASP A 195 -27.69 10.50 2.59
N SER A 196 -28.84 10.58 1.88
CA SER A 196 -28.85 10.98 0.47
C SER A 196 -28.42 12.44 0.22
N ALA A 197 -28.46 13.28 1.23
CA ALA A 197 -28.05 14.68 1.16
C ALA A 197 -26.56 14.87 1.53
N GLN A 198 -26.03 13.96 2.34
CA GLN A 198 -24.65 13.96 2.81
C GLN A 198 -24.09 12.52 2.75
N PRO A 199 -23.61 12.08 1.58
CA PRO A 199 -22.97 10.77 1.45
C PRO A 199 -21.76 10.68 2.39
N ALA A 200 -21.45 9.48 2.83
CA ALA A 200 -20.32 9.25 3.71
C ALA A 200 -18.99 9.35 2.96
N VAL A 201 -17.98 9.78 3.69
CA VAL A 201 -16.58 9.70 3.31
C VAL A 201 -15.88 8.75 4.28
N ALA A 202 -15.21 7.74 3.76
CA ALA A 202 -14.41 6.80 4.52
C ALA A 202 -12.93 7.14 4.41
N PHE A 203 -12.18 6.96 5.51
CA PHE A 203 -10.72 7.09 5.54
C PHE A 203 -10.14 5.85 6.21
N MET A 204 -9.04 5.34 5.67
CA MET A 204 -8.36 4.14 6.16
C MET A 204 -6.87 4.45 6.31
N PRO A 205 -6.49 5.24 7.36
CA PRO A 205 -5.09 5.64 7.56
C PRO A 205 -4.17 4.44 7.76
N ASP A 206 -4.65 3.41 8.42
CA ASP A 206 -3.92 2.17 8.67
C ASP A 206 -4.84 0.95 8.63
N VAL A 207 -4.24 -0.24 8.83
CA VAL A 207 -4.96 -1.52 8.71
C VAL A 207 -5.97 -1.77 9.83
N ASP A 208 -5.89 -1.03 10.93
CA ASP A 208 -6.73 -1.22 12.13
C ASP A 208 -7.74 -0.08 12.31
N THR A 209 -7.71 0.95 11.46
CA THR A 209 -8.52 2.16 11.64
C THR A 209 -9.42 2.43 10.44
N LEU A 210 -10.70 2.70 10.72
CA LEU A 210 -11.67 3.23 9.78
C LEU A 210 -12.33 4.48 10.36
N ILE A 211 -12.25 5.60 9.65
CA ILE A 211 -12.94 6.84 10.00
C ILE A 211 -14.04 7.10 8.97
N ILE A 212 -15.25 7.37 9.45
CA ILE A 212 -16.39 7.74 8.61
C ILE A 212 -16.83 9.16 8.97
N ALA A 213 -16.93 10.03 7.97
CA ALA A 213 -17.38 11.40 8.11
C ALA A 213 -18.49 11.73 7.11
N PRO A 214 -19.45 12.61 7.42
CA PRO A 214 -20.37 13.16 6.43
C PRO A 214 -19.61 14.03 5.41
N SER A 215 -19.98 13.97 4.13
CA SER A 215 -19.33 14.80 3.08
C SER A 215 -19.51 16.31 3.27
N GLY A 216 -20.46 16.73 4.11
CA GLY A 216 -20.68 18.12 4.51
C GLY A 216 -19.91 18.53 5.78
N ALA A 217 -19.11 17.66 6.40
CA ALA A 217 -18.23 18.00 7.52
C ALA A 217 -17.12 18.98 7.07
N GLU A 218 -16.44 19.61 8.04
CA GLU A 218 -15.19 20.34 7.78
C GLU A 218 -14.09 19.31 7.51
N LEU A 219 -14.04 18.84 6.26
CA LEU A 219 -13.14 17.75 5.85
C LEU A 219 -11.65 18.10 6.05
N GLU A 220 -11.29 19.39 6.04
CA GLU A 220 -9.90 19.81 6.30
C GLU A 220 -9.42 19.32 7.67
N ASP A 221 -10.23 19.50 8.72
CA ASP A 221 -9.89 19.07 10.08
C ASP A 221 -9.81 17.52 10.16
N VAL A 222 -10.67 16.82 9.41
CA VAL A 222 -10.63 15.35 9.34
C VAL A 222 -9.35 14.88 8.65
N PHE A 223 -8.94 15.53 7.56
CA PHE A 223 -7.70 15.20 6.87
C PHE A 223 -6.47 15.42 7.74
N GLU A 224 -6.42 16.47 8.56
CA GLU A 224 -5.29 16.69 9.49
C GLU A 224 -5.12 15.50 10.44
N VAL A 225 -6.21 15.01 11.04
CA VAL A 225 -6.18 13.82 11.92
C VAL A 225 -5.78 12.56 11.15
N VAL A 226 -6.34 12.36 9.96
CA VAL A 226 -6.04 11.18 9.12
C VAL A 226 -4.58 11.17 8.67
N GLU A 227 -4.05 12.31 8.23
CA GLU A 227 -2.65 12.44 7.81
C GLU A 227 -1.66 12.22 8.97
N GLU A 228 -2.01 12.67 10.19
CA GLU A 228 -1.24 12.37 11.40
C GLU A 228 -1.26 10.87 11.70
N GLN A 229 -2.44 10.25 11.74
CA GLN A 229 -2.55 8.81 11.97
C GLN A 229 -1.83 7.98 10.90
N TYR A 230 -1.94 8.35 9.62
CA TYR A 230 -1.22 7.69 8.53
C TYR A 230 0.29 7.77 8.69
N ARG A 231 0.82 8.94 9.08
CA ARG A 231 2.27 9.16 9.28
C ARG A 231 2.83 8.35 10.44
N ASP A 232 2.04 8.26 11.53
CA ASP A 232 2.45 7.59 12.76
C ASP A 232 2.11 6.08 12.75
N ALA A 233 1.43 5.62 11.70
CA ALA A 233 1.01 4.23 11.58
C ALA A 233 2.22 3.32 11.29
N VAL A 234 2.24 2.20 11.98
CA VAL A 234 3.18 1.11 11.70
C VAL A 234 2.85 0.38 10.39
N ARG A 235 1.56 0.29 10.06
CA ARG A 235 1.05 -0.38 8.86
C ARG A 235 0.09 0.55 8.12
N PRO A 236 0.62 1.63 7.52
CA PRO A 236 -0.21 2.61 6.83
C PRO A 236 -0.90 1.99 5.60
N ILE A 237 -2.08 2.52 5.25
CA ILE A 237 -2.78 2.18 4.00
C ILE A 237 -2.86 3.43 3.12
N SER A 238 -3.62 4.45 3.56
CA SER A 238 -3.86 5.64 2.73
C SER A 238 -4.34 6.83 3.56
N PRO A 239 -3.79 8.02 3.33
CA PRO A 239 -4.34 9.25 3.90
C PRO A 239 -5.52 9.81 3.09
N GLN A 240 -5.91 9.18 1.96
CA GLN A 240 -7.00 9.63 1.12
C GLN A 240 -8.37 9.38 1.76
N GLY A 241 -9.33 10.24 1.40
CA GLY A 241 -10.73 9.98 1.65
C GLY A 241 -11.39 9.29 0.46
N TYR A 242 -12.39 8.45 0.73
CA TYR A 242 -13.12 7.67 -0.26
C TYR A 242 -14.62 7.92 -0.12
N THR A 243 -15.32 8.06 -1.24
CA THR A 243 -16.77 8.25 -1.30
C THR A 243 -17.37 7.33 -2.35
N VAL A 244 -18.64 7.48 -2.64
CA VAL A 244 -19.30 6.71 -3.71
C VAL A 244 -19.64 7.62 -4.89
N ASP A 245 -19.51 7.07 -6.09
CA ASP A 245 -19.97 7.71 -7.31
C ASP A 245 -21.49 7.57 -7.53
N GLY A 246 -21.97 8.05 -8.70
CA GLY A 246 -23.41 7.96 -9.06
C GLY A 246 -23.92 6.52 -9.30
N GLU A 247 -23.03 5.54 -9.43
CA GLU A 247 -23.33 4.12 -9.63
C GLU A 247 -23.18 3.32 -8.32
N GLY A 248 -22.71 3.95 -7.26
CA GLY A 248 -22.49 3.33 -5.95
C GLY A 248 -21.13 2.65 -5.80
N ALA A 249 -20.22 2.83 -6.74
CA ALA A 249 -18.85 2.36 -6.63
C ALA A 249 -18.04 3.29 -5.71
N VAL A 250 -17.16 2.71 -4.90
CA VAL A 250 -16.26 3.47 -4.02
C VAL A 250 -15.13 4.05 -4.87
N ILE A 251 -14.97 5.37 -4.77
CA ILE A 251 -13.94 6.14 -5.47
C ILE A 251 -13.18 7.05 -4.50
N PRO A 252 -11.91 7.36 -4.74
CA PRO A 252 -11.22 8.37 -3.96
C PRO A 252 -11.79 9.78 -4.21
N LEU A 253 -11.67 10.67 -3.22
CA LEU A 253 -12.25 12.02 -3.27
C LEU A 253 -11.70 12.89 -4.40
N ASP A 254 -10.46 12.68 -4.84
CA ASP A 254 -9.87 13.39 -5.98
C ASP A 254 -10.55 13.02 -7.33
N HIS A 255 -11.24 11.87 -7.40
CA HIS A 255 -12.10 11.50 -8.52
C HIS A 255 -13.53 12.06 -8.39
N SER A 256 -13.92 12.53 -7.20
CA SER A 256 -15.25 13.12 -6.98
C SER A 256 -15.32 14.56 -7.48
N PRO A 257 -16.24 14.91 -8.40
CA PRO A 257 -16.38 16.28 -8.91
C PRO A 257 -16.63 17.32 -7.80
N ALA A 258 -17.24 16.91 -6.68
CA ALA A 258 -17.55 17.80 -5.56
C ALA A 258 -16.31 18.12 -4.68
N HIS A 259 -15.31 17.24 -4.63
CA HIS A 259 -14.23 17.31 -3.65
C HIS A 259 -12.84 17.40 -4.25
N ARG A 260 -12.65 17.03 -5.52
CA ARG A 260 -11.33 16.91 -6.17
C ARG A 260 -10.46 18.17 -6.14
N HIS A 261 -11.06 19.35 -5.93
CA HIS A 261 -10.33 20.62 -5.87
C HIS A 261 -10.06 21.10 -4.45
N LEU A 262 -10.46 20.34 -3.42
CA LEU A 262 -10.11 20.67 -2.04
C LEU A 262 -8.60 20.50 -1.81
N PRO A 263 -7.93 21.49 -1.19
CA PRO A 263 -6.48 21.41 -0.95
C PRO A 263 -6.06 20.17 -0.16
N ALA A 264 -6.83 19.77 0.85
CA ALA A 264 -6.56 18.56 1.63
C ALA A 264 -6.63 17.29 0.79
N VAL A 265 -7.62 17.18 -0.12
CA VAL A 265 -7.74 16.03 -1.03
C VAL A 265 -6.52 15.92 -1.94
N GLN A 266 -6.07 17.03 -2.51
CA GLN A 266 -4.89 17.05 -3.37
C GLN A 266 -3.60 16.78 -2.57
N ARG A 267 -3.50 17.32 -1.36
CA ARG A 267 -2.35 17.06 -0.46
C ARG A 267 -2.23 15.58 -0.12
N ALA A 268 -3.32 14.96 0.31
CA ALA A 268 -3.36 13.54 0.66
C ALA A 268 -3.01 12.63 -0.54
N ARG A 269 -3.57 12.92 -1.73
CA ARG A 269 -3.25 12.21 -2.97
C ARG A 269 -1.77 12.30 -3.31
N CYS A 270 -1.21 13.51 -3.31
CA CYS A 270 0.19 13.73 -3.65
C CYS A 270 1.12 13.07 -2.61
N GLY A 271 0.77 13.19 -1.32
CA GLY A 271 1.54 12.56 -0.25
C GLY A 271 1.60 11.03 -0.39
N LEU A 272 0.45 10.40 -0.66
CA LEU A 272 0.39 8.96 -0.89
C LEU A 272 1.23 8.55 -2.11
N ALA A 273 1.12 9.28 -3.23
CA ALA A 273 1.91 8.99 -4.42
C ALA A 273 3.42 9.07 -4.15
N VAL A 274 3.89 10.11 -3.45
CA VAL A 274 5.30 10.25 -3.08
C VAL A 274 5.74 9.05 -2.23
N THR A 275 5.00 8.72 -1.16
CA THR A 275 5.34 7.62 -0.25
C THR A 275 5.45 6.28 -0.99
N GLU A 276 4.46 5.95 -1.84
CA GLU A 276 4.43 4.66 -2.54
C GLU A 276 5.52 4.54 -3.62
N TYR A 277 5.79 5.62 -4.34
CA TYR A 277 6.88 5.62 -5.32
C TYR A 277 8.27 5.62 -4.67
N ASP A 278 8.44 6.21 -3.49
CA ASP A 278 9.70 6.17 -2.75
C ASP A 278 9.95 4.76 -2.19
N ALA A 279 8.92 4.12 -1.60
CA ALA A 279 9.00 2.74 -1.14
C ALA A 279 9.33 1.78 -2.31
N GLN A 280 8.63 1.90 -3.44
CA GLN A 280 8.93 1.13 -4.63
C GLN A 280 10.37 1.38 -5.15
N ALA A 281 10.83 2.64 -5.14
CA ALA A 281 12.16 2.97 -5.63
C ALA A 281 13.27 2.34 -4.77
N GLN A 282 13.09 2.31 -3.45
CA GLN A 282 14.00 1.61 -2.55
C GLN A 282 14.09 0.12 -2.89
N LEU A 283 12.95 -0.56 -3.00
CA LEU A 283 12.88 -1.98 -3.34
C LEU A 283 13.47 -2.28 -4.73
N LEU A 284 13.18 -1.46 -5.75
CA LEU A 284 13.75 -1.65 -7.09
C LEU A 284 15.27 -1.46 -7.10
N ASN A 285 15.80 -0.49 -6.36
CA ASN A 285 17.24 -0.30 -6.24
C ASN A 285 17.92 -1.48 -5.53
N GLU A 286 17.31 -2.01 -4.47
CA GLU A 286 17.81 -3.22 -3.78
C GLU A 286 17.80 -4.45 -4.69
N ILE A 287 16.74 -4.67 -5.47
CA ILE A 287 16.67 -5.77 -6.44
C ILE A 287 17.76 -5.62 -7.50
N VAL A 288 17.95 -4.41 -8.05
CA VAL A 288 18.99 -4.13 -9.05
C VAL A 288 20.40 -4.32 -8.48
N GLU A 289 20.63 -3.97 -7.22
CA GLU A 289 21.93 -4.16 -6.57
C GLU A 289 22.25 -5.62 -6.26
N ARG A 290 21.24 -6.43 -5.93
CA ARG A 290 21.42 -7.84 -5.54
C ARG A 290 21.64 -8.77 -6.73
N ASP A 291 20.93 -8.54 -7.85
CA ASP A 291 21.06 -9.47 -8.98
C ASP A 291 20.62 -8.85 -10.32
N PHE A 292 21.59 -8.53 -11.18
CA PHE A 292 21.33 -7.95 -12.50
C PHE A 292 20.60 -8.91 -13.47
N GLU A 293 20.58 -10.22 -13.20
CA GLU A 293 20.00 -11.25 -14.08
C GLU A 293 18.59 -11.70 -13.67
N PHE A 294 18.09 -11.32 -12.46
CA PHE A 294 16.83 -11.84 -11.89
C PHE A 294 15.86 -10.75 -11.44
N THR A 295 15.64 -9.70 -12.23
CA THR A 295 14.52 -8.83 -11.92
C THR A 295 13.21 -9.51 -12.33
N PRO A 296 12.21 -9.64 -11.42
CA PRO A 296 10.94 -10.29 -11.73
C PRO A 296 10.14 -9.58 -12.84
N TYR A 297 10.58 -8.39 -13.26
CA TYR A 297 9.90 -7.53 -14.24
C TYR A 297 10.60 -7.47 -15.61
N ASP A 298 11.68 -8.22 -15.83
CA ASP A 298 12.48 -8.18 -17.07
C ASP A 298 12.91 -6.74 -17.45
N ILE A 299 13.40 -6.00 -16.47
CA ILE A 299 13.81 -4.59 -16.62
C ILE A 299 15.34 -4.53 -16.72
N GLU A 300 15.85 -3.85 -17.74
CA GLU A 300 17.27 -3.52 -17.80
C GLU A 300 17.63 -2.42 -16.80
N PRO A 301 18.86 -2.41 -16.25
CA PRO A 301 19.29 -1.39 -15.29
C PRO A 301 19.06 0.03 -15.80
N ALA A 302 18.43 0.85 -14.97
CA ALA A 302 18.13 2.26 -15.24
C ALA A 302 18.02 3.04 -13.93
N TYR A 303 18.10 4.35 -14.02
CA TYR A 303 17.89 5.22 -12.87
C TYR A 303 16.41 5.18 -12.45
N VAL A 304 16.14 4.80 -11.21
CA VAL A 304 14.79 4.78 -10.66
C VAL A 304 14.43 6.21 -10.24
N ALA A 305 13.66 6.90 -11.08
CA ALA A 305 13.30 8.29 -10.83
C ALA A 305 12.30 8.42 -9.67
N SER A 306 12.45 9.47 -8.89
CA SER A 306 11.56 9.81 -7.77
C SER A 306 10.34 10.60 -8.23
N VAL A 307 9.29 10.56 -7.42
CA VAL A 307 8.17 11.51 -7.46
C VAL A 307 8.41 12.59 -6.42
N MET A 308 8.34 13.83 -6.83
CA MET A 308 8.51 14.99 -5.96
C MET A 308 7.15 15.65 -5.70
N TYR A 309 6.95 16.12 -4.47
CA TYR A 309 5.84 16.97 -4.10
C TYR A 309 6.13 18.42 -4.49
N GLY A 310 5.19 19.07 -5.19
CA GLY A 310 5.22 20.48 -5.54
C GLY A 310 3.98 21.21 -5.08
N HIS A 311 4.05 22.54 -5.07
CA HIS A 311 2.90 23.39 -4.79
C HIS A 311 2.89 24.54 -5.81
N GLY A 312 1.84 24.61 -6.62
CA GLY A 312 1.62 25.63 -7.64
C GLY A 312 0.42 26.53 -7.36
N ASP A 313 0.06 27.32 -8.34
CA ASP A 313 -1.10 28.25 -8.22
C ASP A 313 -2.43 27.51 -8.05
N ASN A 314 -2.51 26.26 -8.54
CA ASN A 314 -3.69 25.41 -8.47
C ASN A 314 -3.68 24.44 -7.27
N GLY A 315 -2.70 24.56 -6.38
CA GLY A 315 -2.54 23.71 -5.20
C GLY A 315 -1.42 22.66 -5.33
N PRO A 316 -1.44 21.60 -4.47
CA PRO A 316 -0.45 20.55 -4.50
C PRO A 316 -0.46 19.75 -5.81
N TYR A 317 0.72 19.33 -6.25
CA TYR A 317 0.91 18.43 -7.40
C TYR A 317 2.13 17.53 -7.21
N THR A 318 2.23 16.50 -8.04
CA THR A 318 3.39 15.61 -8.14
C THR A 318 4.17 15.88 -9.41
N MET A 319 5.50 15.72 -9.35
CA MET A 319 6.39 15.91 -10.49
C MET A 319 7.50 14.88 -10.50
N THR A 320 7.89 14.44 -11.69
CA THR A 320 9.10 13.65 -11.92
C THR A 320 10.01 14.32 -12.93
N VAL A 321 11.26 13.86 -13.03
CA VAL A 321 12.26 14.42 -13.94
C VAL A 321 12.62 13.44 -15.05
N TRP A 322 12.64 13.95 -16.28
CA TRP A 322 13.22 13.27 -17.43
C TRP A 322 14.43 14.05 -17.91
N GLY A 323 15.64 13.56 -17.65
CA GLY A 323 16.91 14.16 -18.02
C GLY A 323 17.46 13.61 -19.33
N GLU A 324 18.08 14.47 -20.15
CA GLU A 324 18.74 14.05 -21.39
C GLU A 324 19.93 13.13 -21.11
N GLY A 325 20.03 12.01 -21.85
CA GLY A 325 21.17 11.10 -21.80
C GLY A 325 21.21 10.16 -20.58
N VAL A 326 20.09 9.97 -19.89
CA VAL A 326 19.94 9.02 -18.79
C VAL A 326 18.81 8.06 -19.09
N ASP A 327 19.05 6.77 -18.83
CA ASP A 327 18.01 5.76 -18.88
C ASP A 327 17.21 5.79 -17.57
N TYR A 328 15.88 5.78 -17.67
CA TYR A 328 15.00 5.92 -16.53
C TYR A 328 13.97 4.81 -16.40
N LEU A 329 13.62 4.49 -15.14
CA LEU A 329 12.32 3.95 -14.75
C LEU A 329 11.47 5.13 -14.25
N LEU A 330 10.76 5.77 -15.20
CA LEU A 330 10.02 7.01 -14.94
C LEU A 330 8.68 6.70 -14.25
N PRO A 331 8.37 7.27 -13.07
CA PRO A 331 7.08 7.10 -12.40
C PRO A 331 5.98 7.94 -13.05
N GLU A 332 4.73 7.55 -12.85
CA GLU A 332 3.58 8.37 -13.20
C GLU A 332 3.42 9.50 -12.17
N ALA A 333 3.34 10.73 -12.63
CA ALA A 333 3.17 11.94 -11.82
C ALA A 333 2.20 12.91 -12.51
N ASP A 334 1.84 14.03 -11.90
CA ASP A 334 1.01 15.04 -12.59
C ASP A 334 1.77 15.70 -13.74
N TYR A 335 3.08 15.95 -13.51
CA TYR A 335 3.94 16.62 -14.48
C TYR A 335 5.30 15.93 -14.64
N VAL A 336 5.87 16.07 -15.81
CA VAL A 336 7.26 15.70 -16.12
C VAL A 336 8.06 16.97 -16.40
N ALA A 337 9.12 17.19 -15.63
CA ALA A 337 10.11 18.22 -15.89
C ALA A 337 11.19 17.69 -16.83
N PHE A 338 11.29 18.26 -18.03
CA PHE A 338 12.34 17.96 -18.98
C PHE A 338 13.60 18.75 -18.62
N CYS A 339 14.72 18.05 -18.41
CA CYS A 339 15.96 18.63 -17.96
C CYS A 339 17.14 18.20 -18.83
N ARG A 340 18.18 19.01 -18.89
CA ARG A 340 19.49 18.61 -19.43
C ARG A 340 20.62 19.24 -18.64
N ASN A 341 21.82 18.71 -18.78
CA ASN A 341 22.98 19.34 -18.22
C ASN A 341 23.38 20.56 -19.06
N ASP A 342 23.66 21.68 -18.39
CA ASP A 342 24.26 22.88 -19.03
C ASP A 342 25.75 22.65 -19.32
N GLU A 343 26.43 23.68 -19.86
CA GLU A 343 27.85 23.65 -20.19
C GLU A 343 28.78 23.42 -18.96
N ASN A 344 28.26 23.66 -17.75
CA ASN A 344 28.97 23.46 -16.48
C ASN A 344 28.66 22.11 -15.82
N GLY A 345 27.72 21.32 -16.41
CA GLY A 345 27.24 20.07 -15.85
C GLY A 345 26.15 20.24 -14.78
N GLU A 346 25.58 21.43 -14.66
CA GLU A 346 24.43 21.68 -13.80
C GLU A 346 23.12 21.33 -14.52
N LEU A 347 22.14 20.80 -13.76
CA LEU A 347 20.86 20.39 -14.30
C LEU A 347 20.00 21.64 -14.61
N GLU A 348 19.80 21.93 -15.90
CA GLU A 348 18.91 22.99 -16.40
C GLU A 348 17.53 22.42 -16.69
N ARG A 349 16.48 22.98 -16.04
CA ARG A 349 15.10 22.67 -16.35
C ARG A 349 14.66 23.45 -17.60
N LEU A 350 14.18 22.72 -18.61
CA LEU A 350 13.79 23.30 -19.90
C LEU A 350 12.32 23.72 -19.97
N PHE A 351 11.42 22.81 -19.55
CA PHE A 351 9.97 22.99 -19.51
C PHE A 351 9.30 21.82 -18.75
N GLU A 352 8.03 22.00 -18.41
CA GLU A 352 7.19 21.02 -17.73
C GLU A 352 5.97 20.69 -18.57
N VAL A 353 5.58 19.39 -18.58
CA VAL A 353 4.47 18.90 -19.41
C VAL A 353 3.59 17.99 -18.54
N PRO A 354 2.25 18.07 -18.64
CA PRO A 354 1.36 17.12 -18.00
C PRO A 354 1.70 15.68 -18.43
N PHE A 355 1.79 14.75 -17.47
CA PHE A 355 2.20 13.37 -17.74
C PHE A 355 1.38 12.67 -18.83
N PRO A 356 0.03 12.80 -18.90
CA PRO A 356 -0.74 12.19 -19.98
C PRO A 356 -0.30 12.62 -21.37
N ALA A 357 0.04 13.91 -21.55
CA ALA A 357 0.54 14.42 -22.82
C ALA A 357 1.95 13.88 -23.13
N VAL A 358 2.79 13.68 -22.12
CA VAL A 358 4.10 13.04 -22.29
C VAL A 358 3.94 11.60 -22.74
N ALA A 359 3.08 10.82 -22.06
CA ALA A 359 2.82 9.42 -22.38
C ALA A 359 2.33 9.27 -23.83
N ASP A 360 1.38 10.10 -24.26
CA ASP A 360 0.82 10.06 -25.62
C ASP A 360 1.86 10.47 -26.68
N LEU A 361 2.56 11.60 -26.49
CA LEU A 361 3.47 12.16 -27.49
C LEU A 361 4.78 11.38 -27.61
N ALA A 362 5.29 10.85 -26.51
CA ALA A 362 6.49 10.02 -26.50
C ALA A 362 6.20 8.53 -26.67
N GLY A 363 4.92 8.11 -26.70
CA GLY A 363 4.52 6.71 -26.87
C GLY A 363 4.96 5.81 -25.74
N LEU A 364 4.88 6.30 -24.50
CA LEU A 364 5.31 5.55 -23.32
C LEU A 364 4.39 4.35 -23.05
N THR A 365 4.99 3.21 -22.76
CA THR A 365 4.26 1.99 -22.35
C THR A 365 4.65 1.64 -20.91
N PRO A 366 3.69 1.40 -20.01
CA PRO A 366 4.00 1.02 -18.66
C PRO A 366 4.67 -0.36 -18.61
N ILE A 367 5.56 -0.54 -17.66
CA ILE A 367 6.16 -1.84 -17.36
C ILE A 367 5.05 -2.77 -16.88
N PRO A 368 4.90 -3.96 -17.50
CA PRO A 368 3.86 -4.91 -17.10
C PRO A 368 3.98 -5.32 -15.63
N ASP A 369 2.85 -5.46 -14.97
CA ASP A 369 2.72 -5.96 -13.59
C ASP A 369 3.49 -5.18 -12.50
N LEU A 370 4.10 -4.05 -12.84
CA LEU A 370 4.76 -3.17 -11.87
C LEU A 370 3.79 -2.09 -11.38
N LEU A 371 3.49 -2.12 -10.08
CA LEU A 371 2.66 -1.12 -9.38
C LEU A 371 3.42 -0.53 -8.17
N PRO A 372 3.31 0.77 -7.94
CA PRO A 372 2.77 1.82 -8.83
C PRO A 372 3.47 1.84 -10.21
N ARG A 373 2.76 2.31 -11.23
CA ARG A 373 3.22 2.24 -12.63
C ARG A 373 4.51 3.00 -12.86
N ARG A 374 5.44 2.37 -13.60
CA ARG A 374 6.63 3.02 -14.16
C ARG A 374 6.75 2.73 -15.65
N TYR A 375 7.52 3.58 -16.31
CA TYR A 375 7.75 3.54 -17.74
C TYR A 375 9.24 3.46 -17.99
N GLU A 376 9.65 2.49 -18.80
CA GLU A 376 11.05 2.33 -19.18
C GLU A 376 11.42 3.32 -20.29
N ILE A 377 12.40 4.15 -20.02
CA ILE A 377 12.86 5.21 -20.93
C ILE A 377 14.33 4.94 -21.27
N ARG A 378 14.63 4.77 -22.57
CA ARG A 378 15.99 4.50 -23.06
C ARG A 378 16.52 5.60 -23.98
N GLU A 379 15.66 6.38 -24.55
CA GLU A 379 16.05 7.41 -25.52
C GLU A 379 15.42 8.75 -25.18
N TRP A 380 16.20 9.81 -25.38
CA TRP A 380 15.67 11.17 -25.33
C TRP A 380 14.75 11.42 -26.53
N PRO A 381 13.62 12.13 -26.38
CA PRO A 381 12.70 12.39 -27.47
C PRO A 381 13.40 13.11 -28.64
N ASP A 382 13.06 12.76 -29.87
CA ASP A 382 13.58 13.42 -31.05
C ASP A 382 13.15 14.89 -31.13
N ALA A 383 13.77 15.68 -32.04
CA ALA A 383 13.49 17.10 -32.16
C ALA A 383 12.02 17.40 -32.49
N GLY A 384 11.34 16.52 -33.21
CA GLY A 384 9.92 16.67 -33.56
C GLY A 384 9.02 16.47 -32.34
N THR A 385 9.26 15.39 -31.63
CA THR A 385 8.55 15.06 -30.37
C THR A 385 8.81 16.13 -29.29
N LEU A 386 10.06 16.59 -29.13
CA LEU A 386 10.39 17.68 -28.21
C LEU A 386 9.68 18.97 -28.53
N ALA A 387 9.51 19.31 -29.83
CA ALA A 387 8.76 20.50 -30.25
C ALA A 387 7.28 20.38 -29.88
N GLN A 388 6.66 19.20 -30.00
CA GLN A 388 5.28 18.93 -29.58
C GLN A 388 5.13 18.98 -28.06
N LEU A 389 6.03 18.32 -27.32
CA LEU A 389 6.06 18.39 -25.86
C LEU A 389 6.20 19.81 -25.34
N ARG A 390 7.10 20.63 -25.96
CA ARG A 390 7.26 22.03 -25.59
C ARG A 390 6.01 22.86 -25.90
N ALA A 391 5.26 22.51 -26.93
CA ALA A 391 3.99 23.17 -27.25
C ALA A 391 2.87 22.81 -26.26
N ALA A 392 2.98 21.66 -25.60
CA ALA A 392 2.07 21.22 -24.56
C ALA A 392 2.54 21.62 -23.13
N ALA A 393 3.64 22.35 -23.02
CA ALA A 393 4.21 22.80 -21.75
C ALA A 393 3.26 23.73 -20.99
N VAL A 394 3.25 23.59 -19.66
CA VAL A 394 2.47 24.41 -18.73
C VAL A 394 3.35 24.86 -17.56
N SER A 395 2.84 25.83 -16.79
CA SER A 395 3.37 26.12 -15.45
C SER A 395 2.38 25.54 -14.43
N PRO A 396 2.79 24.58 -13.58
CA PRO A 396 1.95 24.00 -12.56
C PRO A 396 1.40 24.98 -11.54
#